data_7858d12c9e4333057f79c8975b392b3e
#
_entry.id   7858d12c9e4333057f79c8975b392b3e
#
_cell.length_a   1.000
_cell.length_b   1.000
_cell.length_c   1.000
_cell.angle_alpha   90.00
_cell.angle_beta   90.00
_cell.angle_gamma   90.00
#
_symmetry.space_group_name_H-M   'P 1'
#
loop_
_entity.id
_entity.type
_entity.pdbx_description
1 polymer ?
#
loop_
_entity_poly.entity_id
_entity_poly.type
_entity_poly.pdbx_seq_one_letter_code
_entity_poly.pdbx_strand_id
1 'polypeptide(L)'
;MAARRAHGDALLAVGLLLVVGLYSRPKRRGAQASRPVIEWSDREMQAFIDEVGPIGVPLDAALLVYTSESGLDPKASSGVAWGIAQLTALTLKDLGWNKPGREFGKLTLVQQFPWVAKLLAYQARMIGFVPKNALDLYVANFKPAAFKNNDQILYREGTEAYRKNAPLDRAKKGYIDRNDLKTSLDQARFSQTYQRAIAQLERLQRAQASNQ
;
A
#
# COMPACT_ATOMS: atom_id res chain seq x y z
N MET A 1 0.92 -28.46 43.40
CA MET A 1 1.35 -28.66 42.00
C MET A 1 0.40 -27.90 41.09
N ALA A 2 0.80 -26.72 40.63
CA ALA A 2 -0.03 -25.85 39.80
C ALA A 2 0.41 -26.01 38.34
N ALA A 3 -0.50 -26.53 37.52
CA ALA A 3 -0.30 -26.68 36.08
C ALA A 3 -0.33 -25.29 35.41
N ARG A 4 0.81 -24.81 34.95
CA ARG A 4 0.93 -23.67 34.04
C ARG A 4 0.33 -24.07 32.69
N ARG A 5 -0.83 -23.52 32.37
CA ARG A 5 -1.37 -23.54 31.01
C ARG A 5 -0.48 -22.66 30.13
N ALA A 6 0.31 -23.29 29.29
CA ALA A 6 0.94 -22.63 28.15
C ALA A 6 -0.16 -22.20 27.17
N HIS A 7 -0.50 -20.92 27.16
CA HIS A 7 -1.21 -20.34 26.03
C HIS A 7 -0.19 -20.23 24.91
N GLY A 8 -0.26 -21.21 24.00
CA GLY A 8 0.45 -21.15 22.75
C GLY A 8 -0.09 -19.96 21.95
N ASP A 9 0.73 -18.91 21.83
CA ASP A 9 0.53 -17.86 20.85
C ASP A 9 0.62 -18.51 19.46
N ALA A 10 -0.53 -18.96 18.98
CA ALA A 10 -0.73 -19.21 17.57
C ALA A 10 -0.68 -17.83 16.88
N LEU A 11 0.54 -17.39 16.60
CA LEU A 11 0.82 -16.34 15.63
C LEU A 11 0.27 -16.85 14.30
N LEU A 12 -1.02 -16.61 14.08
CA LEU A 12 -1.62 -16.63 12.77
C LEU A 12 -0.79 -15.65 11.93
N ALA A 13 0.11 -16.21 11.14
CA ALA A 13 0.72 -15.51 10.03
C ALA A 13 -0.40 -15.20 9.04
N VAL A 14 -1.20 -14.19 9.37
CA VAL A 14 -2.10 -13.56 8.42
C VAL A 14 -1.19 -12.86 7.44
N GLY A 15 -0.79 -13.61 6.42
CA GLY A 15 -0.14 -13.02 5.28
C GLY A 15 -1.12 -12.02 4.71
N LEU A 16 -0.86 -10.74 4.93
CA LEU A 16 -1.51 -9.66 4.22
C LEU A 16 -1.19 -9.92 2.74
N LEU A 17 -2.07 -10.65 2.07
CA LEU A 17 -1.90 -10.97 0.66
C LEU A 17 -2.34 -9.74 -0.11
N LEU A 18 -1.47 -8.74 -0.14
CA LEU A 18 -1.66 -7.61 -1.02
C LEU A 18 -1.55 -8.16 -2.44
N VAL A 19 -2.66 -8.26 -3.11
CA VAL A 19 -2.65 -8.37 -4.56
C VAL A 19 -2.24 -6.99 -5.04
N VAL A 20 -0.96 -6.82 -5.32
CA VAL A 20 -0.53 -5.65 -6.06
C VAL A 20 -1.35 -5.68 -7.33
N GLY A 21 -2.38 -4.86 -7.35
CA GLY A 21 -3.11 -4.56 -8.55
C GLY A 21 -2.18 -3.85 -9.50
N LEU A 22 -1.16 -4.60 -9.97
CA LEU A 22 -0.44 -4.15 -11.13
C LEU A 22 -1.52 -3.91 -12.17
N TYR A 23 -1.75 -2.68 -12.44
CA TYR A 23 -2.51 -2.18 -13.56
C TYR A 23 -1.89 -2.68 -14.89
N SER A 24 -1.48 -3.94 -14.90
CA SER A 24 -1.03 -4.71 -16.05
C SER A 24 -2.25 -5.35 -16.68
N ARG A 25 -3.11 -4.53 -17.30
CA ARG A 25 -3.95 -5.10 -18.36
C ARG A 25 -3.01 -5.74 -19.38
N PRO A 26 -3.33 -6.96 -19.88
CA PRO A 26 -2.55 -7.57 -20.95
C PRO A 26 -2.41 -6.56 -22.09
N LYS A 27 -1.20 -6.37 -22.58
CA LYS A 27 -0.90 -5.52 -23.74
C LYS A 27 -1.79 -5.93 -24.90
N ARG A 28 -2.95 -5.29 -25.09
CA ARG A 28 -3.51 -5.17 -26.40
C ARG A 28 -2.54 -4.27 -27.18
N ARG A 29 -1.95 -4.80 -28.23
CA ARG A 29 -1.18 -4.04 -29.23
C ARG A 29 -2.13 -3.02 -29.85
N GLY A 30 -2.17 -1.84 -29.30
CA GLY A 30 -2.96 -0.69 -29.73
C GLY A 30 -2.61 0.44 -28.78
N ALA A 31 -2.44 1.65 -29.30
CA ALA A 31 -1.95 2.84 -28.64
C ALA A 31 -2.24 2.86 -27.13
N GLN A 32 -1.17 2.93 -26.36
CA GLN A 32 -1.24 2.99 -24.90
C GLN A 32 -1.91 4.32 -24.53
N ALA A 33 -3.23 4.30 -24.38
CA ALA A 33 -3.94 5.46 -23.86
C ALA A 33 -3.28 5.84 -22.54
N SER A 34 -2.74 7.05 -22.46
CA SER A 34 -2.17 7.58 -21.24
C SER A 34 -3.21 7.47 -20.13
N ARG A 35 -2.84 6.89 -18.98
CA ARG A 35 -3.75 6.84 -17.84
C ARG A 35 -4.14 8.25 -17.47
N PRO A 36 -5.40 8.49 -17.07
CA PRO A 36 -5.78 9.79 -16.55
C PRO A 36 -4.89 10.11 -15.35
N VAL A 37 -4.38 11.31 -15.31
CA VAL A 37 -3.66 11.83 -14.16
C VAL A 37 -4.70 12.07 -13.06
N ILE A 38 -4.51 11.41 -11.92
CA ILE A 38 -5.35 11.65 -10.75
C ILE A 38 -4.78 12.84 -10.00
N GLU A 39 -5.63 13.83 -9.77
CA GLU A 39 -5.30 15.02 -8.98
C GLU A 39 -6.25 15.09 -7.79
N TRP A 40 -5.68 15.28 -6.61
CA TRP A 40 -6.43 15.54 -5.40
C TRP A 40 -6.65 17.05 -5.25
N SER A 41 -7.78 17.43 -4.71
CA SER A 41 -7.98 18.81 -4.26
C SER A 41 -7.11 19.12 -3.03
N ASP A 42 -6.87 20.40 -2.75
CA ASP A 42 -6.14 20.81 -1.54
C ASP A 42 -6.81 20.30 -0.26
N ARG A 43 -8.13 20.25 -0.24
CA ARG A 43 -8.91 19.69 0.87
C ARG A 43 -8.64 18.20 1.06
N GLU A 44 -8.53 17.43 -0.02
CA GLU A 44 -8.23 16.01 0.05
C GLU A 44 -6.79 15.77 0.49
N MET A 45 -5.83 16.52 -0.04
CA MET A 45 -4.44 16.44 0.39
C MET A 45 -4.28 16.84 1.86
N GLN A 46 -4.98 17.89 2.31
CA GLN A 46 -4.97 18.28 3.72
C GLN A 46 -5.55 17.18 4.61
N ALA A 47 -6.68 16.59 4.23
CA ALA A 47 -7.25 15.46 4.96
C ALA A 47 -6.31 14.25 5.02
N PHE A 48 -5.52 14.00 3.97
CA PHE A 48 -4.47 12.98 3.99
C PHE A 48 -3.36 13.32 4.98
N ILE A 49 -2.90 14.56 5.01
CA ILE A 49 -1.89 15.05 5.96
C ILE A 49 -2.39 14.86 7.41
N ASP A 50 -3.63 15.27 7.67
CA ASP A 50 -4.23 15.24 9.00
C ASP A 50 -4.45 13.81 9.53
N GLU A 51 -4.85 12.88 8.67
CA GLU A 51 -5.15 11.50 9.05
C GLU A 51 -3.89 10.60 9.09
N VAL A 52 -2.98 10.76 8.13
CA VAL A 52 -1.83 9.88 7.96
C VAL A 52 -0.59 10.41 8.68
N GLY A 53 -0.41 11.73 8.73
CA GLY A 53 0.75 12.37 9.36
C GLY A 53 1.01 11.91 10.80
N PRO A 54 -0.01 11.84 11.69
CA PRO A 54 0.16 11.42 13.09
C PRO A 54 0.72 10.00 13.26
N ILE A 55 0.63 9.13 12.24
CA ILE A 55 1.20 7.78 12.27
C ILE A 55 2.75 7.82 12.24
N GLY A 56 3.33 8.90 11.72
CA GLY A 56 4.78 9.10 11.62
C GLY A 56 5.45 8.38 10.45
N VAL A 57 4.67 7.84 9.51
CA VAL A 57 5.17 7.40 8.20
C VAL A 57 5.39 8.65 7.34
N PRO A 58 6.53 8.79 6.62
CA PRO A 58 6.73 9.90 5.71
C PRO A 58 5.61 9.97 4.65
N LEU A 59 4.97 11.13 4.53
CA LEU A 59 3.80 11.30 3.65
C LEU A 59 4.15 11.10 2.18
N ASP A 60 5.33 11.53 1.76
CA ASP A 60 5.88 11.29 0.42
C ASP A 60 6.08 9.80 0.12
N ALA A 61 6.55 9.04 1.12
CA ALA A 61 6.68 7.59 1.03
C ALA A 61 5.31 6.92 0.87
N ALA A 62 4.31 7.35 1.64
CA ALA A 62 2.94 6.82 1.53
C ALA A 62 2.33 7.16 0.16
N LEU A 63 2.46 8.40 -0.33
CA LEU A 63 2.01 8.80 -1.67
C LEU A 63 2.68 7.96 -2.77
N LEU A 64 3.98 7.69 -2.64
CA LEU A 64 4.71 6.89 -3.63
C LEU A 64 4.21 5.45 -3.68
N VAL A 65 4.02 4.82 -2.52
CA VAL A 65 3.48 3.47 -2.44
C VAL A 65 2.07 3.41 -3.02
N TYR A 66 1.17 4.32 -2.63
CA TYR A 66 -0.21 4.31 -3.13
C TYR A 66 -0.31 4.71 -4.61
N THR A 67 0.63 5.52 -5.11
CA THR A 67 0.76 5.71 -6.57
C THR A 67 1.10 4.41 -7.28
N SER A 68 2.03 3.61 -6.73
CA SER A 68 2.38 2.30 -7.28
C SER A 68 1.20 1.32 -7.25
N GLU A 69 0.39 1.36 -6.18
CA GLU A 69 -0.73 0.44 -5.95
C GLU A 69 -1.94 0.74 -6.84
N SER A 70 -2.36 1.98 -6.88
CA SER A 70 -3.64 2.40 -7.47
C SER A 70 -3.55 3.58 -8.44
N GLY A 71 -2.39 4.25 -8.50
CA GLY A 71 -2.28 5.55 -9.17
C GLY A 71 -3.01 6.66 -8.39
N LEU A 72 -3.17 6.53 -7.08
CA LEU A 72 -3.93 7.42 -6.19
C LEU A 72 -5.43 7.48 -6.49
N ASP A 73 -5.96 6.53 -7.25
CA ASP A 73 -7.38 6.46 -7.60
C ASP A 73 -8.18 5.79 -6.46
N PRO A 74 -9.10 6.50 -5.79
CA PRO A 74 -9.93 5.92 -4.74
C PRO A 74 -10.92 4.86 -5.27
N LYS A 75 -11.17 4.82 -6.57
CA LYS A 75 -12.05 3.85 -7.23
C LYS A 75 -11.28 2.67 -7.83
N ALA A 76 -9.94 2.66 -7.67
CA ALA A 76 -9.13 1.55 -8.17
C ALA A 76 -9.62 0.22 -7.57
N SER A 77 -9.74 -0.79 -8.42
CA SER A 77 -10.11 -2.14 -8.01
C SER A 77 -9.45 -3.18 -8.91
N SER A 78 -8.87 -4.20 -8.29
CA SER A 78 -8.40 -5.41 -8.97
C SER A 78 -9.43 -6.55 -8.94
N GLY A 79 -10.64 -6.30 -8.39
CA GLY A 79 -11.67 -7.31 -8.13
C GLY A 79 -11.50 -8.02 -6.78
N VAL A 80 -10.31 -7.97 -6.18
CA VAL A 80 -9.99 -8.58 -4.87
C VAL A 80 -9.43 -7.57 -3.86
N ALA A 81 -9.09 -6.37 -4.32
CA ALA A 81 -8.61 -5.27 -3.52
C ALA A 81 -9.20 -3.95 -4.03
N TRP A 82 -9.37 -2.96 -3.15
CA TRP A 82 -10.10 -1.72 -3.43
C TRP A 82 -9.43 -0.49 -2.83
N GLY A 83 -9.68 0.64 -3.48
CA GLY A 83 -9.27 1.96 -3.02
C GLY A 83 -7.78 2.28 -3.23
N ILE A 84 -7.35 3.42 -2.71
CA ILE A 84 -5.99 3.93 -2.94
C ILE A 84 -4.90 3.00 -2.43
N ALA A 85 -5.12 2.31 -1.31
CA ALA A 85 -4.18 1.39 -0.67
C ALA A 85 -4.43 -0.08 -1.05
N GLN A 86 -5.28 -0.36 -2.03
CA GLN A 86 -5.61 -1.70 -2.52
C GLN A 86 -5.91 -2.70 -1.39
N LEU A 87 -6.83 -2.31 -0.47
CA LEU A 87 -7.18 -3.13 0.67
C LEU A 87 -7.98 -4.36 0.24
N THR A 88 -7.52 -5.55 0.63
CA THR A 88 -8.26 -6.80 0.40
C THR A 88 -9.42 -6.95 1.39
N ALA A 89 -10.39 -7.83 1.08
CA ALA A 89 -11.50 -8.13 2.00
C ALA A 89 -11.00 -8.62 3.36
N LEU A 90 -9.92 -9.40 3.40
CA LEU A 90 -9.32 -9.89 4.65
C LEU A 90 -8.72 -8.73 5.44
N THR A 91 -7.90 -7.90 4.81
CA THR A 91 -7.32 -6.71 5.46
C THR A 91 -8.40 -5.78 6.01
N LEU A 92 -9.43 -5.51 5.21
CA LEU A 92 -10.56 -4.69 5.63
C LEU A 92 -11.24 -5.26 6.88
N LYS A 93 -11.46 -6.57 6.93
CA LYS A 93 -12.03 -7.26 8.09
C LYS A 93 -11.13 -7.11 9.32
N ASP A 94 -9.83 -7.30 9.18
CA ASP A 94 -8.85 -7.15 10.29
C ASP A 94 -8.79 -5.71 10.82
N LEU A 95 -9.06 -4.73 9.96
CA LEU A 95 -9.18 -3.32 10.34
C LEU A 95 -10.55 -2.95 10.94
N GLY A 96 -11.49 -3.90 11.00
CA GLY A 96 -12.84 -3.69 11.56
C GLY A 96 -13.91 -3.28 10.55
N TRP A 97 -13.66 -3.41 9.25
CA TRP A 97 -14.66 -3.20 8.22
C TRP A 97 -15.63 -4.38 8.15
N ASN A 98 -16.92 -4.13 8.33
CA ASN A 98 -17.96 -5.18 8.44
C ASN A 98 -18.85 -5.30 7.20
N LYS A 99 -18.50 -4.64 6.10
CA LYS A 99 -19.24 -4.67 4.83
C LYS A 99 -18.42 -5.41 3.76
N PRO A 100 -19.03 -5.82 2.64
CA PRO A 100 -18.30 -6.35 1.49
C PRO A 100 -17.20 -5.40 1.02
N GLY A 101 -16.04 -5.92 0.59
CA GLY A 101 -14.90 -5.10 0.16
C GLY A 101 -15.24 -4.14 -0.99
N ARG A 102 -16.13 -4.54 -1.92
CA ARG A 102 -16.60 -3.67 -2.99
C ARG A 102 -17.28 -2.38 -2.50
N GLU A 103 -17.86 -2.38 -1.30
CA GLU A 103 -18.46 -1.17 -0.71
C GLU A 103 -17.37 -0.17 -0.27
N PHE A 104 -16.18 -0.67 0.09
CA PHE A 104 -15.03 0.19 0.36
C PHE A 104 -14.60 0.99 -0.86
N GLY A 105 -14.59 0.38 -2.05
CA GLY A 105 -14.29 1.06 -3.32
C GLY A 105 -15.30 2.14 -3.73
N LYS A 106 -16.45 2.23 -3.05
CA LYS A 106 -17.44 3.31 -3.26
C LYS A 106 -17.17 4.54 -2.39
N LEU A 107 -16.33 4.42 -1.37
CA LEU A 107 -15.98 5.53 -0.50
C LEU A 107 -15.28 6.64 -1.28
N THR A 108 -15.54 7.89 -0.87
CA THR A 108 -14.73 9.01 -1.34
C THR A 108 -13.30 8.89 -0.82
N LEU A 109 -12.38 9.60 -1.45
CA LEU A 109 -10.99 9.62 -1.04
C LEU A 109 -10.82 9.97 0.45
N VAL A 110 -11.46 11.04 0.91
CA VAL A 110 -11.43 11.48 2.32
C VAL A 110 -11.97 10.40 3.27
N GLN A 111 -13.00 9.67 2.85
CA GLN A 111 -13.56 8.57 3.66
C GLN A 111 -12.62 7.34 3.73
N GLN A 112 -11.69 7.20 2.79
CA GLN A 112 -10.70 6.12 2.81
C GLN A 112 -9.52 6.40 3.75
N PHE A 113 -9.14 7.67 3.98
CA PHE A 113 -7.95 8.02 4.76
C PHE A 113 -7.92 7.48 6.20
N PRO A 114 -9.00 7.50 6.99
CA PRO A 114 -8.99 6.86 8.31
C PRO A 114 -8.66 5.36 8.26
N TRP A 115 -9.03 4.67 7.19
CA TRP A 115 -8.70 3.25 6.99
C TRP A 115 -7.25 3.06 6.56
N VAL A 116 -6.72 3.99 5.76
CA VAL A 116 -5.29 4.04 5.43
C VAL A 116 -4.46 4.26 6.71
N ALA A 117 -4.84 5.20 7.56
CA ALA A 117 -4.18 5.44 8.83
C ALA A 117 -4.21 4.19 9.74
N LYS A 118 -5.37 3.53 9.84
CA LYS A 118 -5.51 2.25 10.57
C LYS A 118 -4.59 1.16 10.01
N LEU A 119 -4.50 1.04 8.66
CA LEU A 119 -3.60 0.09 8.01
C LEU A 119 -2.15 0.35 8.40
N LEU A 120 -1.69 1.60 8.28
CA LEU A 120 -0.32 1.99 8.61
C LEU A 120 0.03 1.72 10.07
N ALA A 121 -0.88 2.08 10.99
CA ALA A 121 -0.72 1.79 12.41
C ALA A 121 -0.71 0.28 12.70
N TYR A 122 -1.56 -0.49 12.02
CA TYR A 122 -1.57 -1.96 12.11
C TYR A 122 -0.25 -2.56 11.63
N GLN A 123 0.26 -2.11 10.50
CA GLN A 123 1.52 -2.59 9.94
C GLN A 123 2.71 -2.25 10.84
N ALA A 124 2.78 -1.01 11.34
CA ALA A 124 3.83 -0.60 12.29
C ALA A 124 3.86 -1.49 13.52
N ARG A 125 2.69 -1.86 14.08
CA ARG A 125 2.62 -2.84 15.18
C ARG A 125 3.10 -4.23 14.77
N MET A 126 2.72 -4.71 13.59
CA MET A 126 3.10 -6.05 13.10
C MET A 126 4.59 -6.20 12.90
N ILE A 127 5.26 -5.17 12.40
CA ILE A 127 6.71 -5.21 12.13
C ILE A 127 7.55 -4.68 13.30
N GLY A 128 6.94 -3.99 14.27
CA GLY A 128 7.59 -3.49 15.49
C GLY A 128 8.22 -2.09 15.35
N PHE A 129 8.04 -1.41 14.22
CA PHE A 129 8.53 -0.05 14.01
C PHE A 129 7.68 0.69 12.95
N VAL A 130 7.80 2.01 12.89
CA VAL A 130 7.16 2.82 11.85
C VAL A 130 8.09 2.89 10.62
N PRO A 131 7.65 2.45 9.42
CA PRO A 131 8.45 2.55 8.19
C PRO A 131 8.93 3.98 7.94
N LYS A 132 10.21 4.15 7.59
CA LYS A 132 10.82 5.46 7.37
C LYS A 132 11.09 5.80 5.91
N ASN A 133 10.76 4.89 5.01
CA ASN A 133 10.88 5.10 3.56
C ASN A 133 9.84 4.27 2.80
N ALA A 134 9.68 4.57 1.52
CA ALA A 134 8.68 3.91 0.68
C ALA A 134 8.93 2.41 0.48
N LEU A 135 10.19 1.96 0.42
CA LEU A 135 10.48 0.54 0.25
C LEU A 135 10.09 -0.26 1.49
N ASP A 136 10.43 0.22 2.69
CA ASP A 136 10.04 -0.44 3.93
C ASP A 136 8.50 -0.46 4.07
N LEU A 137 7.84 0.66 3.74
CA LEU A 137 6.38 0.71 3.73
C LEU A 137 5.79 -0.29 2.73
N TYR A 138 6.35 -0.40 1.54
CA TYR A 138 5.87 -1.34 0.53
C TYR A 138 6.10 -2.80 0.96
N VAL A 139 7.26 -3.11 1.55
CA VAL A 139 7.50 -4.44 2.13
C VAL A 139 6.54 -4.74 3.28
N ALA A 140 6.24 -3.76 4.14
CA ALA A 140 5.26 -3.91 5.21
C ALA A 140 3.85 -4.19 4.68
N ASN A 141 3.45 -3.55 3.58
CA ASN A 141 2.21 -3.84 2.87
C ASN A 141 2.22 -5.25 2.27
N PHE A 142 3.34 -5.64 1.68
CA PHE A 142 3.44 -6.82 0.83
C PHE A 142 3.68 -8.11 1.64
N LYS A 143 4.63 -8.08 2.57
CA LYS A 143 5.03 -9.22 3.42
C LYS A 143 5.61 -8.73 4.75
N PRO A 144 4.79 -8.36 5.75
CA PRO A 144 5.30 -7.86 7.04
C PRO A 144 6.30 -8.81 7.72
N ALA A 145 6.10 -10.13 7.60
CA ALA A 145 7.00 -11.14 8.15
C ALA A 145 8.43 -11.07 7.60
N ALA A 146 8.65 -10.44 6.44
CA ALA A 146 9.97 -10.29 5.85
C ALA A 146 10.93 -9.46 6.72
N PHE A 147 10.41 -8.59 7.58
CA PHE A 147 11.25 -7.84 8.52
C PHE A 147 11.77 -8.71 9.66
N LYS A 148 10.94 -9.63 10.19
CA LYS A 148 11.34 -10.52 11.28
C LYS A 148 12.39 -11.53 10.83
N ASN A 149 12.27 -11.99 9.59
CA ASN A 149 13.14 -13.03 9.03
C ASN A 149 14.31 -12.44 8.23
N ASN A 150 14.39 -11.11 8.09
CA ASN A 150 15.35 -10.44 7.19
C ASN A 150 15.30 -10.99 5.73
N ASP A 151 14.08 -11.34 5.27
CA ASP A 151 13.89 -11.95 3.95
C ASP A 151 14.24 -10.97 2.83
N GLN A 152 15.16 -11.34 1.97
CA GLN A 152 15.39 -10.63 0.71
C GLN A 152 14.39 -11.09 -0.36
N ILE A 153 14.11 -12.39 -0.40
CA ILE A 153 13.10 -12.97 -1.27
C ILE A 153 11.76 -12.96 -0.55
N LEU A 154 10.76 -12.32 -1.16
CA LEU A 154 9.44 -12.16 -0.58
C LEU A 154 8.54 -13.35 -0.90
N TYR A 155 8.48 -13.74 -2.18
CA TYR A 155 7.68 -14.88 -2.63
C TYR A 155 8.42 -15.66 -3.72
N ARG A 156 8.23 -16.98 -3.75
CA ARG A 156 8.80 -17.90 -4.75
C ARG A 156 7.72 -18.46 -5.65
N GLU A 157 8.09 -18.79 -6.87
CA GLU A 157 7.26 -19.54 -7.81
C GLU A 157 6.69 -20.80 -7.15
N GLY A 158 5.49 -21.20 -7.57
CA GLY A 158 4.75 -22.30 -6.93
C GLY A 158 3.83 -21.84 -5.78
N THR A 159 4.08 -20.68 -5.14
CA THR A 159 3.20 -20.15 -4.11
C THR A 159 2.01 -19.38 -4.69
N GLU A 160 0.86 -19.37 -3.99
CA GLU A 160 -0.30 -18.57 -4.38
C GLU A 160 0.04 -17.08 -4.40
N ALA A 161 0.81 -16.62 -3.39
CA ALA A 161 1.26 -15.23 -3.30
C ALA A 161 2.10 -14.81 -4.51
N TYR A 162 3.03 -15.67 -4.97
CA TYR A 162 3.78 -15.39 -6.20
C TYR A 162 2.84 -15.32 -7.41
N ARG A 163 1.94 -16.31 -7.60
CA ARG A 163 1.02 -16.33 -8.75
C ARG A 163 0.18 -15.06 -8.85
N LYS A 164 -0.30 -14.55 -7.71
CA LYS A 164 -1.09 -13.31 -7.65
C LYS A 164 -0.27 -12.06 -7.97
N ASN A 165 1.03 -12.10 -7.76
CA ASN A 165 1.95 -10.98 -7.90
C ASN A 165 3.03 -11.21 -8.97
N ALA A 166 2.93 -12.28 -9.76
CA ALA A 166 3.90 -12.66 -10.79
C ALA A 166 4.31 -11.51 -11.74
N PRO A 167 3.45 -10.53 -12.09
CA PRO A 167 3.86 -9.39 -12.89
C PRO A 167 4.96 -8.52 -12.26
N LEU A 168 5.22 -8.62 -10.95
CA LEU A 168 6.36 -7.95 -10.31
C LEU A 168 7.69 -8.59 -10.70
N ASP A 169 7.73 -9.91 -10.89
CA ASP A 169 8.91 -10.62 -11.37
C ASP A 169 9.08 -10.42 -12.89
N ARG A 170 9.47 -9.21 -13.28
CA ARG A 170 9.63 -8.82 -14.69
C ARG A 170 10.77 -9.54 -15.38
N ALA A 171 11.79 -9.89 -14.62
CA ALA A 171 12.96 -10.64 -15.10
C ALA A 171 12.69 -12.15 -15.20
N LYS A 172 11.49 -12.62 -14.77
CA LYS A 172 11.10 -14.04 -14.76
C LYS A 172 12.11 -14.93 -14.02
N LYS A 173 12.56 -14.46 -12.86
CA LYS A 173 13.53 -15.13 -11.97
C LYS A 173 12.91 -16.33 -11.23
N GLY A 174 11.56 -16.46 -11.22
CA GLY A 174 10.83 -17.41 -10.40
C GLY A 174 10.71 -16.98 -8.93
N TYR A 175 10.99 -15.73 -8.61
CA TYR A 175 10.77 -15.16 -7.29
C TYR A 175 10.58 -13.65 -7.34
N ILE A 176 9.92 -13.10 -6.31
CA ILE A 176 9.76 -11.67 -6.09
C ILE A 176 10.63 -11.29 -4.90
N ASP A 177 11.46 -10.27 -5.07
CA ASP A 177 12.34 -9.73 -4.04
C ASP A 177 12.09 -8.23 -3.76
N ARG A 178 12.87 -7.65 -2.84
CA ARG A 178 12.78 -6.23 -2.52
C ARG A 178 13.13 -5.32 -3.70
N ASN A 179 13.99 -5.78 -4.63
CA ASN A 179 14.36 -4.99 -5.81
C ASN A 179 13.20 -4.88 -6.81
N ASP A 180 12.36 -5.91 -6.91
CA ASP A 180 11.15 -5.85 -7.75
C ASP A 180 10.18 -4.79 -7.22
N LEU A 181 10.00 -4.70 -5.89
CA LEU A 181 9.20 -3.65 -5.27
C LEU A 181 9.83 -2.27 -5.49
N LYS A 182 11.16 -2.16 -5.30
CA LYS A 182 11.88 -0.91 -5.59
C LYS A 182 11.68 -0.46 -7.03
N THR A 183 11.79 -1.38 -7.99
CA THR A 183 11.56 -1.08 -9.41
C THR A 183 10.15 -0.54 -9.65
N SER A 184 9.13 -1.06 -8.96
CA SER A 184 7.77 -0.55 -9.06
C SER A 184 7.63 0.86 -8.49
N LEU A 185 8.28 1.14 -7.35
CA LEU A 185 8.32 2.48 -6.76
C LEU A 185 9.05 3.47 -7.66
N ASP A 186 10.20 3.07 -8.24
CA ASP A 186 10.95 3.94 -9.15
C ASP A 186 10.09 4.33 -10.38
N GLN A 187 9.30 3.40 -10.91
CA GLN A 187 8.38 3.72 -12.00
C GLN A 187 7.24 4.65 -11.55
N ALA A 188 6.66 4.40 -10.37
CA ALA A 188 5.62 5.26 -9.83
C ALA A 188 6.12 6.68 -9.60
N ARG A 189 7.38 6.84 -9.17
CA ARG A 189 8.05 8.14 -8.95
C ARG A 189 8.06 9.02 -10.20
N PHE A 190 8.18 8.46 -11.38
CA PHE A 190 8.18 9.20 -12.65
C PHE A 190 6.78 9.44 -13.22
N SER A 191 5.73 8.97 -12.56
CA SER A 191 4.36 9.25 -13.00
C SER A 191 3.96 10.69 -12.77
N GLN A 192 3.17 11.26 -13.68
CA GLN A 192 2.64 12.62 -13.51
C GLN A 192 1.76 12.73 -12.25
N THR A 193 1.00 11.67 -11.92
CA THR A 193 0.18 11.63 -10.71
C THR A 193 1.02 11.83 -9.45
N TYR A 194 2.14 11.09 -9.30
CA TYR A 194 3.02 11.26 -8.14
C TYR A 194 3.67 12.64 -8.12
N GLN A 195 4.18 13.11 -9.25
CA GLN A 195 4.86 14.41 -9.33
C GLN A 195 3.95 15.58 -8.94
N ARG A 196 2.68 15.53 -9.33
CA ARG A 196 1.68 16.52 -8.92
C ARG A 196 1.32 16.41 -7.45
N ALA A 197 1.11 15.18 -6.96
CA ALA A 197 0.77 14.95 -5.56
C ALA A 197 1.89 15.42 -4.61
N ILE A 198 3.17 15.16 -4.94
CA ILE A 198 4.28 15.59 -4.10
C ILE A 198 4.47 17.11 -4.12
N ALA A 199 4.33 17.75 -5.29
CA ALA A 199 4.39 19.21 -5.39
C ALA A 199 3.26 19.89 -4.57
N GLN A 200 2.07 19.30 -4.58
CA GLN A 200 0.94 19.76 -3.78
C GLN A 200 1.21 19.61 -2.27
N LEU A 201 1.68 18.43 -1.85
CA LEU A 201 2.04 18.14 -0.46
C LEU A 201 3.05 19.17 0.05
N GLU A 202 4.15 19.36 -0.66
CA GLU A 202 5.21 20.32 -0.29
C GLU A 202 4.68 21.76 -0.20
N ARG A 203 3.80 22.16 -1.11
CA ARG A 203 3.19 23.49 -1.09
C ARG A 203 2.36 23.71 0.17
N LEU A 204 1.51 22.73 0.53
CA LEU A 204 0.67 22.84 1.72
C LEU A 204 1.50 22.82 3.00
N GLN A 205 2.53 21.98 3.09
CA GLN A 205 3.43 21.95 4.26
C GLN A 205 4.19 23.26 4.44
N ARG A 206 4.68 23.88 3.35
CA ARG A 206 5.31 25.21 3.43
C ARG A 206 4.33 26.29 3.90
N ALA A 207 3.10 26.27 3.42
CA ALA A 207 2.08 27.21 3.87
C ALA A 207 1.75 27.08 5.37
N GLN A 208 1.70 25.86 5.89
CA GLN A 208 1.51 25.62 7.32
C GLN A 208 2.68 26.12 8.17
N ALA A 209 3.92 25.87 7.73
CA ALA A 209 5.11 26.32 8.45
C ALA A 209 5.24 27.87 8.50
N SER A 210 4.70 28.56 7.49
CA SER A 210 4.73 30.04 7.41
C SER A 210 3.68 30.71 8.31
N ASN A 211 2.69 29.95 8.83
CA ASN A 211 1.60 30.45 9.66
C ASN A 211 1.81 30.17 11.17
N GLN A 212 2.93 29.55 11.55
CA GLN A 212 3.36 29.27 12.93
C GLN A 212 4.42 30.26 13.37
#